data_0369124d5481b2833f9c88bada45b961
#
_entry.id   0369124d5481b2833f9c88bada45b961
#
_cell.length_a   1.000
_cell.length_b   1.000
_cell.length_c   1.000
_cell.angle_alpha   90.00
_cell.angle_beta   90.00
_cell.angle_gamma   90.00
#
_symmetry.space_group_name_H-M   'P 1'
#
loop_
_entity.id
_entity.type
_entity.pdbx_description
1 polymer ?
#
loop_
_entity_poly.entity_id
_entity_poly.type
_entity_poly.pdbx_seq_one_letter_code
_entity_poly.pdbx_strand_id
1 'polypeptide(L)'
;MLRLFLLLRSSHRALDRIFRCLVPLSLGVLLNGCASVSYYGQLASGQWQLLQARKPVADMLADPATPPMLRQHLLQAEHARAFASERLKLPDNRSYRVYADLERPFVVWNVFATPEFSLEPKTHCFPIAGCVAYRGFYSQGAARGAAALQKQQGLDVYIGGVEAYSTLGWFDDPILNTMLRWGDERLATVIFHELAHQRFYVADDTAFNESFATFVEQEGTRQWRA
;
A
#
# COMPACT_ATOMS: atom_id res chain seq x y z
N MET A 1 8.93 -9.38 68.34
CA MET A 1 9.43 -10.13 67.15
C MET A 1 8.35 -10.75 66.25
N LEU A 2 7.26 -11.24 66.79
CA LEU A 2 6.19 -11.93 66.00
C LEU A 2 5.48 -11.04 64.95
N ARG A 3 5.26 -9.75 65.21
CA ARG A 3 4.55 -8.80 64.29
C ARG A 3 5.38 -8.44 63.04
N LEU A 4 6.72 -8.43 63.13
CA LEU A 4 7.61 -8.15 62.02
C LEU A 4 7.62 -9.27 60.99
N PHE A 5 7.53 -10.52 61.41
CA PHE A 5 7.50 -11.72 60.58
C PHE A 5 6.18 -11.83 59.76
N LEU A 6 5.06 -11.37 60.34
CA LEU A 6 3.76 -11.37 59.65
C LEU A 6 3.68 -10.29 58.56
N LEU A 7 4.29 -9.13 58.75
CA LEU A 7 4.33 -8.05 57.75
C LEU A 7 5.22 -8.43 56.53
N LEU A 8 6.35 -9.10 56.74
CA LEU A 8 7.21 -9.57 55.68
C LEU A 8 6.55 -10.67 54.84
N ARG A 9 5.79 -11.59 55.44
CA ARG A 9 5.04 -12.64 54.73
C ARG A 9 3.86 -12.09 53.89
N SER A 10 3.25 -11.01 54.32
CA SER A 10 2.15 -10.35 53.58
C SER A 10 2.68 -9.61 52.37
N SER A 11 3.84 -8.99 52.46
CA SER A 11 4.53 -8.28 51.37
C SER A 11 4.94 -9.24 50.23
N HIS A 12 5.49 -10.41 50.56
CA HIS A 12 5.88 -11.41 49.54
C HIS A 12 4.67 -11.95 48.80
N ARG A 13 3.52 -12.16 49.45
CA ARG A 13 2.30 -12.64 48.77
C ARG A 13 1.68 -11.58 47.84
N ALA A 14 1.81 -10.30 48.20
CA ALA A 14 1.35 -9.19 47.35
C ALA A 14 2.24 -9.05 46.09
N LEU A 15 3.55 -9.13 46.25
CA LEU A 15 4.53 -9.15 45.13
C LEU A 15 4.33 -10.35 44.19
N ASP A 16 4.10 -11.52 44.73
CA ASP A 16 3.82 -12.74 43.93
C ASP A 16 2.52 -12.63 43.12
N ARG A 17 1.48 -12.01 43.69
CA ARG A 17 0.21 -11.78 42.96
C ARG A 17 0.40 -10.77 41.83
N ILE A 18 1.12 -9.67 42.09
CA ILE A 18 1.44 -8.64 41.09
C ILE A 18 2.27 -9.28 39.95
N PHE A 19 3.27 -10.08 40.27
CA PHE A 19 4.13 -10.74 39.27
C PHE A 19 3.34 -11.75 38.43
N ARG A 20 2.44 -12.54 39.06
CA ARG A 20 1.57 -13.52 38.36
C ARG A 20 0.52 -12.84 37.46
N CYS A 21 0.14 -11.60 37.69
CA CYS A 21 -0.77 -10.85 36.82
C CYS A 21 0.01 -10.06 35.74
N LEU A 22 1.19 -9.54 36.04
CA LEU A 22 1.98 -8.74 35.09
C LEU A 22 2.65 -9.60 34.00
N VAL A 23 3.10 -10.82 34.33
CA VAL A 23 3.76 -11.71 33.36
C VAL A 23 2.82 -12.13 32.21
N PRO A 24 1.59 -12.62 32.44
CA PRO A 24 0.71 -12.94 31.33
C PRO A 24 0.20 -11.71 30.56
N LEU A 25 0.07 -10.56 31.23
CA LEU A 25 -0.30 -9.29 30.59
C LEU A 25 0.81 -8.80 29.65
N SER A 26 2.07 -8.84 30.09
CA SER A 26 3.24 -8.47 29.28
C SER A 26 3.45 -9.44 28.12
N LEU A 27 3.22 -10.74 28.32
CA LEU A 27 3.33 -11.75 27.26
C LEU A 27 2.24 -11.58 26.21
N GLY A 28 1.01 -11.24 26.61
CA GLY A 28 -0.11 -10.95 25.70
C GLY A 28 0.14 -9.69 24.85
N VAL A 29 0.74 -8.65 25.40
CA VAL A 29 1.13 -7.43 24.67
C VAL A 29 2.26 -7.72 23.68
N LEU A 30 3.25 -8.54 24.05
CA LEU A 30 4.35 -8.93 23.16
C LEU A 30 3.88 -9.77 21.97
N LEU A 31 2.95 -10.71 22.16
CA LEU A 31 2.46 -11.56 21.07
C LEU A 31 1.63 -10.79 20.04
N ASN A 32 0.80 -9.84 20.47
CA ASN A 32 0.06 -8.97 19.56
C ASN A 32 0.97 -7.93 18.88
N GLY A 33 2.04 -7.49 19.56
CA GLY A 33 3.05 -6.58 19.00
C GLY A 33 3.81 -7.20 17.83
N CYS A 34 4.20 -8.48 17.90
CA CYS A 34 4.98 -9.15 16.86
C CYS A 34 4.27 -9.17 15.49
N ALA A 35 2.97 -9.41 15.43
CA ALA A 35 2.23 -9.44 14.17
C ALA A 35 2.16 -8.05 13.52
N SER A 36 1.98 -7.01 14.31
CA SER A 36 1.96 -5.62 13.83
C SER A 36 3.35 -5.18 13.37
N VAL A 37 4.40 -5.49 14.14
CA VAL A 37 5.79 -5.18 13.78
C VAL A 37 6.19 -5.88 12.47
N SER A 38 5.86 -7.16 12.31
CA SER A 38 6.10 -7.91 11.06
C SER A 38 5.37 -7.28 9.87
N TYR A 39 4.12 -6.87 10.06
CA TYR A 39 3.33 -6.23 9.01
C TYR A 39 3.93 -4.89 8.58
N TYR A 40 4.21 -3.99 9.51
CA TYR A 40 4.83 -2.69 9.18
C TYR A 40 6.26 -2.85 8.67
N GLY A 41 7.00 -3.84 9.16
CA GLY A 41 8.34 -4.18 8.67
C GLY A 41 8.33 -4.57 7.18
N GLN A 42 7.36 -5.40 6.73
CA GLN A 42 7.25 -5.75 5.32
C GLN A 42 6.81 -4.55 4.47
N LEU A 43 5.97 -3.64 4.98
CA LEU A 43 5.61 -2.41 4.28
C LEU A 43 6.84 -1.51 4.09
N ALA A 44 7.61 -1.28 5.15
CA ALA A 44 8.82 -0.47 5.10
C ALA A 44 9.88 -1.07 4.15
N SER A 45 10.11 -2.39 4.23
CA SER A 45 11.06 -3.10 3.37
C SER A 45 10.62 -3.05 1.90
N GLY A 46 9.33 -3.28 1.60
CA GLY A 46 8.81 -3.25 0.23
C GLY A 46 8.88 -1.84 -0.37
N GLN A 47 8.54 -0.83 0.40
CA GLN A 47 8.68 0.58 -0.02
C GLN A 47 10.15 0.94 -0.26
N TRP A 48 11.05 0.50 0.61
CA TRP A 48 12.48 0.74 0.45
C TRP A 48 13.04 0.11 -0.83
N GLN A 49 12.68 -1.15 -1.14
CA GLN A 49 13.06 -1.82 -2.39
C GLN A 49 12.58 -1.04 -3.61
N LEU A 50 11.33 -0.56 -3.60
CA LEU A 50 10.77 0.25 -4.66
C LEU A 50 11.56 1.56 -4.83
N LEU A 51 11.89 2.25 -3.73
CA LEU A 51 12.66 3.49 -3.77
C LEU A 51 14.08 3.29 -4.34
N GLN A 52 14.72 2.17 -4.02
CA GLN A 52 16.06 1.84 -4.53
C GLN A 52 16.07 1.43 -6.01
N ALA A 53 14.99 0.83 -6.51
CA ALA A 53 14.87 0.42 -7.91
C ALA A 53 14.66 1.60 -8.87
N ARG A 54 14.41 2.81 -8.39
CA ARG A 54 14.08 3.98 -9.21
C ARG A 54 15.27 4.47 -10.02
N LYS A 55 15.02 4.73 -11.32
CA LYS A 55 15.95 5.38 -12.26
C LYS A 55 15.23 6.55 -12.92
N PRO A 56 15.85 7.71 -13.10
CA PRO A 56 15.26 8.82 -13.86
C PRO A 56 14.87 8.38 -15.26
N VAL A 57 13.66 8.72 -15.70
CA VAL A 57 13.19 8.38 -17.06
C VAL A 57 14.09 9.02 -18.11
N ALA A 58 14.53 10.27 -17.90
CA ALA A 58 15.43 10.96 -18.81
C ALA A 58 16.76 10.21 -19.00
N ASP A 59 17.34 9.65 -17.93
CA ASP A 59 18.58 8.88 -18.02
C ASP A 59 18.36 7.60 -18.81
N MET A 60 17.23 6.91 -18.60
CA MET A 60 16.88 5.70 -19.34
C MET A 60 16.61 5.97 -20.83
N LEU A 61 16.00 7.11 -21.15
CA LEU A 61 15.79 7.52 -22.53
C LEU A 61 17.10 7.90 -23.25
N ALA A 62 18.08 8.41 -22.51
CA ALA A 62 19.41 8.73 -23.04
C ALA A 62 20.30 7.48 -23.19
N ASP A 63 20.07 6.41 -22.42
CA ASP A 63 20.88 5.19 -22.45
C ASP A 63 20.56 4.33 -23.68
N PRO A 64 21.50 4.12 -24.63
CA PRO A 64 21.27 3.28 -25.80
C PRO A 64 21.00 1.79 -25.44
N ALA A 65 21.37 1.35 -24.24
CA ALA A 65 21.11 0.00 -23.77
C ALA A 65 19.64 -0.22 -23.33
N THR A 66 18.85 0.85 -23.17
CA THR A 66 17.41 0.72 -22.83
C THR A 66 16.66 -0.01 -23.94
N PRO A 67 15.95 -1.12 -23.63
CA PRO A 67 15.21 -1.89 -24.62
C PRO A 67 14.23 -1.02 -25.42
N PRO A 68 14.09 -1.20 -26.76
CA PRO A 68 13.26 -0.34 -27.60
C PRO A 68 11.80 -0.23 -27.13
N MET A 69 11.20 -1.34 -26.71
CA MET A 69 9.82 -1.37 -26.21
C MET A 69 9.68 -0.56 -24.92
N LEU A 70 10.60 -0.72 -23.98
CA LEU A 70 10.60 0.07 -22.73
C LEU A 70 10.78 1.56 -23.03
N ARG A 71 11.69 1.91 -23.95
CA ARG A 71 11.88 3.29 -24.39
C ARG A 71 10.59 3.90 -24.94
N GLN A 72 9.85 3.16 -25.77
CA GLN A 72 8.55 3.60 -26.29
C GLN A 72 7.55 3.87 -25.16
N HIS A 73 7.38 2.95 -24.23
CA HIS A 73 6.49 3.12 -23.09
C HIS A 73 6.86 4.32 -22.22
N LEU A 74 8.17 4.54 -21.98
CA LEU A 74 8.63 5.69 -21.20
C LEU A 74 8.37 7.03 -21.90
N LEU A 75 8.52 7.10 -23.23
CA LEU A 75 8.15 8.29 -24.02
C LEU A 75 6.64 8.55 -23.91
N GLN A 76 5.81 7.53 -24.00
CA GLN A 76 4.36 7.69 -23.85
C GLN A 76 3.98 8.12 -22.41
N ALA A 77 4.68 7.61 -21.40
CA ALA A 77 4.49 8.05 -20.03
C ALA A 77 4.86 9.52 -19.83
N GLU A 78 5.94 10.03 -20.44
CA GLU A 78 6.28 11.45 -20.42
C GLU A 78 5.19 12.31 -21.08
N HIS A 79 4.69 11.88 -22.25
CA HIS A 79 3.57 12.56 -22.92
C HIS A 79 2.33 12.60 -22.03
N ALA A 80 1.92 11.44 -21.46
CA ALA A 80 0.77 11.37 -20.56
C ALA A 80 0.96 12.26 -19.32
N ARG A 81 2.17 12.27 -18.77
CA ARG A 81 2.49 13.11 -17.61
C ARG A 81 2.41 14.61 -17.91
N ALA A 82 2.91 15.05 -19.06
CA ALA A 82 2.81 16.44 -19.53
C ALA A 82 1.33 16.82 -19.75
N PHE A 83 0.59 15.98 -20.48
CA PHE A 83 -0.84 16.17 -20.73
C PHE A 83 -1.65 16.29 -19.43
N ALA A 84 -1.36 15.43 -18.44
CA ALA A 84 -2.02 15.45 -17.13
C ALA A 84 -1.90 16.83 -16.45
N SER A 85 -0.74 17.46 -16.50
CA SER A 85 -0.52 18.77 -15.88
C SER A 85 -1.05 19.91 -16.74
N GLU A 86 -0.79 19.89 -18.04
CA GLU A 86 -1.12 20.99 -18.94
C GLU A 86 -2.61 21.07 -19.27
N ARG A 87 -3.24 19.92 -19.54
CA ARG A 87 -4.64 19.85 -19.99
C ARG A 87 -5.60 19.52 -18.85
N LEU A 88 -5.29 18.52 -18.02
CA LEU A 88 -6.18 18.08 -16.94
C LEU A 88 -5.96 18.87 -15.64
N LYS A 89 -4.95 19.74 -15.58
CA LYS A 89 -4.61 20.55 -14.39
C LYS A 89 -4.33 19.70 -13.14
N LEU A 90 -3.85 18.49 -13.34
CA LEU A 90 -3.37 17.61 -12.27
C LEU A 90 -2.01 18.09 -11.75
N PRO A 91 -1.57 17.69 -10.54
CA PRO A 91 -0.36 18.22 -9.91
C PRO A 91 0.88 18.07 -10.80
N ASP A 92 1.64 19.16 -10.98
CA ASP A 92 2.93 19.14 -11.64
C ASP A 92 4.05 18.97 -10.61
N ASN A 93 4.30 17.73 -10.23
CA ASN A 93 5.32 17.34 -9.28
C ASN A 93 6.29 16.31 -9.91
N ARG A 94 7.12 15.64 -9.09
CA ARG A 94 8.10 14.67 -9.58
C ARG A 94 7.57 13.24 -9.75
N SER A 95 6.30 12.98 -9.40
CA SER A 95 5.67 11.66 -9.65
C SER A 95 5.62 11.34 -11.13
N TYR A 96 5.87 10.07 -11.48
CA TYR A 96 5.93 9.51 -12.84
C TYR A 96 7.03 10.09 -13.74
N ARG A 97 8.13 10.60 -13.12
CA ARG A 97 9.36 11.02 -13.80
C ARG A 97 10.54 10.08 -13.53
N VAL A 98 10.31 9.02 -12.76
CA VAL A 98 11.25 7.93 -12.51
C VAL A 98 10.59 6.60 -12.85
N TYR A 99 11.39 5.62 -13.28
CA TYR A 99 10.94 4.25 -13.56
C TYR A 99 11.52 3.29 -12.53
N ALA A 100 10.75 2.28 -12.13
CA ALA A 100 11.24 1.19 -11.30
C ALA A 100 10.76 -0.16 -11.84
N ASP A 101 11.71 -1.07 -12.09
CA ASP A 101 11.43 -2.47 -12.39
C ASP A 101 11.44 -3.27 -11.08
N LEU A 102 10.33 -3.90 -10.77
CA LEU A 102 10.15 -4.70 -9.55
C LEU A 102 10.34 -6.20 -9.82
N GLU A 103 10.57 -6.61 -11.08
CA GLU A 103 10.73 -7.99 -11.52
C GLU A 103 9.58 -8.91 -11.08
N ARG A 104 8.38 -8.34 -10.92
CA ARG A 104 7.18 -9.05 -10.47
C ARG A 104 5.92 -8.48 -11.12
N PRO A 105 4.80 -9.26 -11.19
CA PRO A 105 3.61 -8.86 -11.93
C PRO A 105 2.75 -7.79 -11.26
N PHE A 106 2.89 -7.57 -9.95
CA PHE A 106 2.13 -6.58 -9.20
C PHE A 106 3.01 -5.89 -8.16
N VAL A 107 2.72 -4.61 -7.89
CA VAL A 107 3.46 -3.85 -6.87
C VAL A 107 3.11 -4.32 -5.47
N VAL A 108 1.84 -4.57 -5.20
CA VAL A 108 1.31 -5.14 -3.96
C VAL A 108 0.18 -6.13 -4.24
N TRP A 109 -0.13 -6.98 -3.26
CA TRP A 109 -1.30 -7.86 -3.25
C TRP A 109 -2.21 -7.44 -2.11
N ASN A 110 -3.43 -7.00 -2.44
CA ASN A 110 -4.44 -6.65 -1.46
C ASN A 110 -5.26 -7.88 -1.07
N VAL A 111 -5.40 -8.10 0.23
CA VAL A 111 -6.25 -9.15 0.81
C VAL A 111 -7.52 -8.50 1.32
N PHE A 112 -8.65 -8.87 0.72
CA PHE A 112 -9.99 -8.50 1.13
C PHE A 112 -10.61 -9.68 1.89
N ALA A 113 -11.40 -9.40 2.91
CA ALA A 113 -12.13 -10.42 3.64
C ALA A 113 -13.52 -9.90 4.03
N THR A 114 -14.55 -10.75 3.89
CA THR A 114 -15.94 -10.44 4.25
C THR A 114 -16.53 -11.58 5.07
N PRO A 115 -17.50 -11.31 5.97
CA PRO A 115 -18.30 -12.39 6.50
C PRO A 115 -19.06 -13.12 5.38
N GLU A 116 -19.29 -14.42 5.56
CA GLU A 116 -20.08 -15.22 4.62
C GLU A 116 -21.46 -14.56 4.38
N PHE A 117 -21.90 -14.52 3.13
CA PHE A 117 -23.14 -13.83 2.69
C PHE A 117 -23.22 -12.31 2.96
N SER A 118 -22.08 -11.64 3.18
CA SER A 118 -22.02 -10.18 3.35
C SER A 118 -21.27 -9.52 2.20
N LEU A 119 -21.70 -8.31 1.82
CA LEU A 119 -20.95 -7.42 0.93
C LEU A 119 -20.12 -6.39 1.70
N GLU A 120 -20.21 -6.38 3.04
CA GLU A 120 -19.46 -5.46 3.89
C GLU A 120 -18.08 -6.04 4.20
N PRO A 121 -16.99 -5.47 3.66
CA PRO A 121 -15.65 -5.97 3.90
C PRO A 121 -15.18 -5.63 5.31
N LYS A 122 -14.32 -6.49 5.85
CA LYS A 122 -13.58 -6.21 7.08
C LYS A 122 -12.64 -5.02 6.86
N THR A 123 -12.83 -3.96 7.62
CA THR A 123 -11.98 -2.77 7.54
C THR A 123 -10.72 -2.90 8.38
N HIS A 124 -9.67 -2.24 7.92
CA HIS A 124 -8.38 -2.12 8.59
C HIS A 124 -7.99 -0.64 8.65
N CYS A 125 -7.72 -0.13 9.86
CA CYS A 125 -7.40 1.28 10.05
C CYS A 125 -5.90 1.49 10.23
N PHE A 126 -5.37 2.48 9.52
CA PHE A 126 -3.95 2.85 9.48
C PHE A 126 -3.80 4.33 9.85
N PRO A 127 -2.68 4.73 10.50
CA PRO A 127 -2.50 6.10 10.97
C PRO A 127 -2.53 7.18 9.88
N ILE A 128 -2.15 6.85 8.63
CA ILE A 128 -2.07 7.81 7.52
C ILE A 128 -3.20 7.58 6.51
N ALA A 129 -3.44 6.33 6.11
CA ALA A 129 -4.42 6.00 5.08
C ALA A 129 -5.87 5.97 5.58
N GLY A 130 -6.09 6.10 6.90
CA GLY A 130 -7.42 5.91 7.48
C GLY A 130 -7.86 4.45 7.46
N CYS A 131 -9.17 4.21 7.42
CA CYS A 131 -9.75 2.87 7.41
C CYS A 131 -10.05 2.43 5.97
N VAL A 132 -9.48 1.29 5.57
CA VAL A 132 -9.64 0.71 4.22
C VAL A 132 -10.14 -0.74 4.31
N ALA A 133 -10.74 -1.22 3.23
CA ALA A 133 -11.37 -2.54 3.13
C ALA A 133 -10.38 -3.69 2.88
N TYR A 134 -9.08 -3.46 2.94
CA TYR A 134 -8.06 -4.45 2.59
C TYR A 134 -6.77 -4.29 3.40
N ARG A 135 -5.91 -5.30 3.31
CA ARG A 135 -4.50 -5.22 3.75
C ARG A 135 -3.57 -5.49 2.59
N GLY A 136 -2.64 -4.57 2.34
CA GLY A 136 -1.64 -4.70 1.28
C GLY A 136 -0.40 -5.47 1.73
N PHE A 137 0.17 -6.27 0.82
CA PHE A 137 1.39 -7.04 1.02
C PHE A 137 2.31 -6.91 -0.19
N TYR A 138 3.59 -6.64 0.02
CA TYR A 138 4.59 -6.63 -1.06
C TYR A 138 5.01 -8.03 -1.52
N SER A 139 4.65 -9.08 -0.78
CA SER A 139 4.91 -10.48 -1.12
C SER A 139 3.59 -11.24 -1.31
N GLN A 140 3.46 -11.96 -2.43
CA GLN A 140 2.32 -12.83 -2.68
C GLN A 140 2.20 -13.94 -1.64
N GLY A 141 3.33 -14.50 -1.18
CA GLY A 141 3.35 -15.50 -0.12
C GLY A 141 2.78 -14.99 1.19
N ALA A 142 3.14 -13.76 1.59
CA ALA A 142 2.59 -13.11 2.78
C ALA A 142 1.09 -12.83 2.64
N ALA A 143 0.64 -12.38 1.46
CA ALA A 143 -0.78 -12.20 1.17
C ALA A 143 -1.57 -13.51 1.29
N ARG A 144 -1.05 -14.61 0.72
CA ARG A 144 -1.66 -15.96 0.83
C ARG A 144 -1.72 -16.44 2.27
N GLY A 145 -0.67 -16.21 3.06
CA GLY A 145 -0.65 -16.55 4.49
C GLY A 145 -1.71 -15.77 5.27
N ALA A 146 -1.81 -14.46 5.06
CA ALA A 146 -2.84 -13.62 5.67
C ALA A 146 -4.26 -14.06 5.25
N ALA A 147 -4.47 -14.38 3.98
CA ALA A 147 -5.73 -14.89 3.46
C ALA A 147 -6.14 -16.22 4.12
N ALA A 148 -5.17 -17.13 4.28
CA ALA A 148 -5.43 -18.42 4.94
C ALA A 148 -5.90 -18.24 6.39
N LEU A 149 -5.30 -17.30 7.13
CA LEU A 149 -5.72 -16.99 8.50
C LEU A 149 -7.15 -16.41 8.55
N GLN A 150 -7.53 -15.56 7.59
CA GLN A 150 -8.90 -15.04 7.52
C GLN A 150 -9.91 -16.14 7.18
N LYS A 151 -9.56 -17.05 6.25
CA LYS A 151 -10.40 -18.23 5.93
C LYS A 151 -10.61 -19.14 7.13
N GLN A 152 -9.58 -19.35 7.97
CA GLN A 152 -9.72 -20.11 9.22
C GLN A 152 -10.68 -19.46 10.23
N GLN A 153 -10.92 -18.16 10.11
CA GLN A 153 -11.90 -17.41 10.90
C GLN A 153 -13.31 -17.45 10.30
N GLY A 154 -13.56 -18.23 9.24
CA GLY A 154 -14.85 -18.34 8.57
C GLY A 154 -15.17 -17.16 7.65
N LEU A 155 -14.17 -16.44 7.17
CA LEU A 155 -14.39 -15.31 6.26
C LEU A 155 -14.17 -15.74 4.79
N ASP A 156 -14.97 -15.19 3.90
CA ASP A 156 -14.68 -15.19 2.46
C ASP A 156 -13.53 -14.26 2.16
N VAL A 157 -12.58 -14.72 1.33
CA VAL A 157 -11.33 -13.98 1.09
C VAL A 157 -11.00 -13.91 -0.40
N TYR A 158 -10.65 -12.71 -0.87
CA TYR A 158 -10.12 -12.44 -2.19
C TYR A 158 -8.73 -11.83 -2.10
N ILE A 159 -7.83 -12.21 -3.02
CA ILE A 159 -6.50 -11.62 -3.16
C ILE A 159 -6.43 -10.96 -4.53
N GLY A 160 -6.36 -9.62 -4.56
CA GLY A 160 -6.19 -8.82 -5.76
C GLY A 160 -4.75 -8.33 -5.94
N GLY A 161 -4.20 -8.50 -7.14
CA GLY A 161 -2.94 -7.84 -7.50
C GLY A 161 -3.18 -6.39 -7.90
N VAL A 162 -2.30 -5.49 -7.46
CA VAL A 162 -2.35 -4.05 -7.73
C VAL A 162 -1.18 -3.67 -8.63
N GLU A 163 -1.47 -2.97 -9.72
CA GLU A 163 -0.47 -2.57 -10.72
C GLU A 163 0.25 -1.28 -10.34
N ALA A 164 -0.45 -0.36 -9.69
CA ALA A 164 0.05 0.92 -9.22
C ALA A 164 -0.65 1.31 -7.91
N TYR A 165 -0.11 2.27 -7.20
CA TYR A 165 -0.76 2.96 -6.10
C TYR A 165 -0.16 4.36 -5.96
N SER A 166 -0.95 5.29 -5.44
CA SER A 166 -0.47 6.62 -5.11
C SER A 166 -0.02 6.70 -3.65
N THR A 167 1.11 7.37 -3.43
CA THR A 167 1.52 7.77 -2.09
C THR A 167 0.93 9.14 -1.69
N LEU A 168 -0.09 9.61 -2.40
CA LEU A 168 -0.71 10.92 -2.22
C LEU A 168 0.29 12.10 -2.30
N GLY A 169 1.39 11.91 -3.04
CA GLY A 169 2.45 12.92 -3.20
C GLY A 169 3.47 12.96 -2.05
N TRP A 170 3.40 12.06 -1.06
CA TRP A 170 4.43 11.95 -0.02
C TRP A 170 5.78 11.50 -0.56
N PHE A 171 5.78 10.72 -1.63
CA PHE A 171 6.97 10.32 -2.37
C PHE A 171 6.76 10.61 -3.86
N ASP A 172 7.88 10.63 -4.61
CA ASP A 172 7.84 10.71 -6.06
C ASP A 172 7.45 9.32 -6.60
N ASP A 173 6.16 9.10 -6.86
CA ASP A 173 5.64 7.81 -7.32
C ASP A 173 6.24 7.45 -8.69
N PRO A 174 6.82 6.24 -8.85
CA PRO A 174 7.46 5.84 -10.10
C PRO A 174 6.45 5.30 -11.13
N ILE A 175 6.85 5.34 -12.40
CA ILE A 175 6.32 4.42 -13.42
C ILE A 175 6.85 3.04 -13.08
N LEU A 176 5.97 2.05 -12.94
CA LEU A 176 6.32 0.67 -12.60
C LEU A 176 6.26 -0.23 -13.83
N ASN A 177 7.13 -1.26 -13.89
CA ASN A 177 7.02 -2.31 -14.89
C ASN A 177 5.63 -2.96 -14.92
N THR A 178 4.95 -3.00 -13.78
CA THR A 178 3.59 -3.55 -13.61
C THR A 178 2.54 -2.75 -14.39
N MET A 179 2.74 -1.44 -14.59
CA MET A 179 1.85 -0.53 -15.32
C MET A 179 1.97 -0.68 -16.84
N LEU A 180 3.08 -1.24 -17.35
CA LEU A 180 3.38 -1.31 -18.78
C LEU A 180 2.70 -2.48 -19.51
N ARG A 181 2.06 -3.39 -18.78
CA ARG A 181 1.58 -4.68 -19.29
C ARG A 181 0.39 -4.58 -20.26
N TRP A 182 -0.40 -3.52 -20.17
CA TRP A 182 -1.67 -3.36 -20.87
C TRP A 182 -1.66 -2.28 -21.96
N GLY A 183 -0.44 -1.83 -22.31
CA GLY A 183 -0.22 -0.86 -23.38
C GLY A 183 -0.28 0.60 -22.93
N ASP A 184 0.06 1.49 -23.86
CA ASP A 184 0.33 2.90 -23.60
C ASP A 184 -0.92 3.68 -23.15
N GLU A 185 -2.09 3.32 -23.67
CA GLU A 185 -3.34 3.96 -23.27
C GLU A 185 -3.67 3.66 -21.79
N ARG A 186 -3.52 2.39 -21.38
CA ARG A 186 -3.74 2.01 -19.98
C ARG A 186 -2.72 2.68 -19.05
N LEU A 187 -1.48 2.81 -19.52
CA LEU A 187 -0.44 3.54 -18.79
C LEU A 187 -0.84 5.01 -18.54
N ALA A 188 -1.29 5.72 -19.59
CA ALA A 188 -1.78 7.09 -19.45
C ALA A 188 -2.96 7.19 -18.49
N THR A 189 -3.93 6.28 -18.63
CA THR A 189 -5.12 6.17 -17.80
C THR A 189 -4.76 6.02 -16.32
N VAL A 190 -3.83 5.11 -15.98
CA VAL A 190 -3.35 4.90 -14.61
C VAL A 190 -2.64 6.15 -14.06
N ILE A 191 -1.81 6.82 -14.87
CA ILE A 191 -1.15 8.07 -14.47
C ILE A 191 -2.20 9.15 -14.11
N PHE A 192 -3.27 9.29 -14.90
CA PHE A 192 -4.33 10.28 -14.63
C PHE A 192 -5.07 9.94 -13.33
N HIS A 193 -5.41 8.66 -13.13
CA HIS A 193 -6.08 8.15 -11.93
C HIS A 193 -5.27 8.45 -10.66
N GLU A 194 -4.02 8.05 -10.64
CA GLU A 194 -3.16 8.20 -9.47
C GLU A 194 -2.82 9.68 -9.17
N LEU A 195 -2.67 10.51 -10.21
CA LEU A 195 -2.49 11.95 -10.03
C LEU A 195 -3.77 12.64 -9.54
N ALA A 196 -4.96 12.10 -9.85
CA ALA A 196 -6.21 12.60 -9.30
C ALA A 196 -6.26 12.43 -7.78
N HIS A 197 -5.80 11.29 -7.24
CA HIS A 197 -5.66 11.09 -5.79
C HIS A 197 -4.72 12.09 -5.14
N GLN A 198 -3.69 12.54 -5.85
CA GLN A 198 -2.78 13.61 -5.35
C GLN A 198 -3.40 15.00 -5.45
N ARG A 199 -4.39 15.20 -6.32
CA ARG A 199 -5.09 16.48 -6.47
C ARG A 199 -6.13 16.70 -5.40
N PHE A 200 -6.89 15.65 -5.06
CA PHE A 200 -7.96 15.71 -4.08
C PHE A 200 -8.17 14.33 -3.43
N TYR A 201 -8.16 14.30 -2.12
CA TYR A 201 -8.36 13.07 -1.33
C TYR A 201 -9.14 13.39 -0.06
N VAL A 202 -10.21 12.64 0.19
CA VAL A 202 -11.03 12.72 1.41
C VAL A 202 -10.68 11.55 2.30
N ALA A 203 -10.19 11.84 3.51
CA ALA A 203 -9.88 10.78 4.48
C ALA A 203 -11.14 9.97 4.81
N ASP A 204 -10.97 8.65 4.95
CA ASP A 204 -12.02 7.68 5.32
C ASP A 204 -13.18 7.54 4.31
N ASP A 205 -13.10 8.15 3.11
CA ASP A 205 -14.09 8.00 2.05
C ASP A 205 -13.47 7.41 0.77
N THR A 206 -13.16 6.11 0.84
CA THR A 206 -12.62 5.37 -0.31
C THR A 206 -13.56 5.41 -1.52
N ALA A 207 -14.88 5.30 -1.31
CA ALA A 207 -15.84 5.28 -2.40
C ALA A 207 -15.83 6.59 -3.20
N PHE A 208 -15.77 7.72 -2.52
CA PHE A 208 -15.63 9.02 -3.16
C PHE A 208 -14.28 9.14 -3.90
N ASN A 209 -13.18 8.79 -3.24
CA ASN A 209 -11.83 8.94 -3.79
C ASN A 209 -11.67 8.14 -5.09
N GLU A 210 -12.11 6.88 -5.11
CA GLU A 210 -12.07 6.03 -6.30
C GLU A 210 -13.02 6.53 -7.41
N SER A 211 -14.21 7.01 -7.04
CA SER A 211 -15.16 7.57 -8.01
C SER A 211 -14.63 8.83 -8.67
N PHE A 212 -13.99 9.72 -7.89
CA PHE A 212 -13.35 10.92 -8.41
C PHE A 212 -12.18 10.58 -9.32
N ALA A 213 -11.28 9.71 -8.90
CA ALA A 213 -10.13 9.29 -9.71
C ALA A 213 -10.58 8.59 -11.00
N THR A 214 -11.61 7.73 -10.94
CA THR A 214 -12.19 7.07 -12.12
C THR A 214 -12.82 8.08 -13.08
N PHE A 215 -13.51 9.10 -12.59
CA PHE A 215 -14.04 10.16 -13.45
C PHE A 215 -12.93 10.93 -14.18
N VAL A 216 -11.88 11.34 -13.44
CA VAL A 216 -10.73 12.04 -14.04
C VAL A 216 -10.00 11.15 -15.05
N GLU A 217 -9.81 9.89 -14.74
CA GLU A 217 -9.25 8.86 -15.63
C GLU A 217 -10.04 8.76 -16.93
N GLN A 218 -11.34 8.59 -16.85
CA GLN A 218 -12.22 8.42 -18.04
C GLN A 218 -12.23 9.69 -18.90
N GLU A 219 -12.44 10.84 -18.31
CA GLU A 219 -12.47 12.11 -19.04
C GLU A 219 -11.08 12.46 -19.59
N GLY A 220 -10.02 12.24 -18.81
CA GLY A 220 -8.64 12.43 -19.25
C GLY A 220 -8.30 11.53 -20.45
N THR A 221 -8.68 10.25 -20.41
CA THR A 221 -8.46 9.32 -21.52
C THR A 221 -9.26 9.71 -22.76
N ARG A 222 -10.50 10.16 -22.59
CA ARG A 222 -11.32 10.69 -23.69
C ARG A 222 -10.66 11.89 -24.39
N GLN A 223 -10.13 12.84 -23.61
CA GLN A 223 -9.41 13.99 -24.15
C GLN A 223 -8.05 13.62 -24.75
N TRP A 224 -7.35 12.60 -24.19
CA TRP A 224 -6.09 12.11 -24.67
C TRP A 224 -6.17 11.48 -26.06
N ARG A 225 -7.31 10.84 -26.38
CA ARG A 225 -7.58 10.22 -27.69
C ARG A 225 -8.02 11.23 -28.77
N ALA A 226 -8.43 12.43 -28.40
CA ALA A 226 -8.96 13.45 -29.32
C ALA A 226 -7.84 14.28 -29.93
#